data_265c71bc535086ae90a02364156a0d1e
#
_entry.id   265c71bc535086ae90a02364156a0d1e
#
_cell.length_a   1.000
_cell.length_b   1.000
_cell.length_c   1.000
_cell.angle_alpha   90.00
_cell.angle_beta   90.00
_cell.angle_gamma   90.00
#
_symmetry.space_group_name_H-M   'P 1'
#
loop_
_entity.id
_entity.type
_entity.pdbx_description
1 polymer ?
#
loop_
_entity_poly.entity_id
_entity_poly.type
_entity_poly.pdbx_seq_one_letter_code
_entity_poly.pdbx_strand_id
1 'polypeptide(L)'
;HATGFIAPVVPLVEKGLLPKNLHLNCYSLTGYSGGGKKMIAEYEAPRENVALNAPRPYGLALHHKHLPEMKAITGLECAPNFVPIVADYYAGMETMIPLNLEALGLTAQQVADTLAAYYAGARMISVHPLCEGTDGGFLAANKLAGSDRLEIFCLTNPEGTQMQ
;
A
#
# COMPACT_ATOMS: atom_id res chain seq x y z
N HIS A 1 7.54 0.36 2.09
CA HIS A 1 6.56 -0.68 1.69
C HIS A 1 5.91 -1.35 2.89
N ALA A 2 6.71 -1.84 3.87
CA ALA A 2 6.15 -2.56 5.02
C ALA A 2 5.13 -1.71 5.78
N THR A 3 5.44 -0.47 6.10
CA THR A 3 4.53 0.46 6.79
C THR A 3 3.20 0.64 6.04
N GLY A 4 3.26 0.82 4.71
CA GLY A 4 2.06 0.99 3.88
C GLY A 4 1.16 -0.26 3.85
N PHE A 5 1.72 -1.45 4.04
CA PHE A 5 0.97 -2.69 4.18
C PHE A 5 0.47 -2.89 5.62
N ILE A 6 1.34 -2.69 6.60
CA ILE A 6 1.06 -2.97 8.01
C ILE A 6 -0.04 -2.06 8.56
N ALA A 7 0.01 -0.77 8.23
CA ALA A 7 -0.93 0.21 8.77
C ALA A 7 -2.40 -0.13 8.48
N PRO A 8 -2.84 -0.45 7.26
CA PRO A 8 -4.23 -0.85 7.04
C PRO A 8 -4.55 -2.29 7.46
N VAL A 9 -3.57 -3.22 7.47
CA VAL A 9 -3.86 -4.64 7.71
C VAL A 9 -3.95 -4.97 9.21
N VAL A 10 -3.07 -4.41 10.05
CA VAL A 10 -3.07 -4.68 11.49
C VAL A 10 -4.44 -4.44 12.13
N PRO A 11 -5.08 -3.27 11.95
CA PRO A 11 -6.40 -3.03 12.56
C PRO A 11 -7.46 -4.05 12.16
N LEU A 12 -7.44 -4.46 10.89
CA LEU A 12 -8.43 -5.40 10.34
C LEU A 12 -8.22 -6.83 10.86
N VAL A 13 -6.97 -7.25 11.03
CA VAL A 13 -6.64 -8.55 11.64
C VAL A 13 -6.96 -8.55 13.14
N GLU A 14 -6.55 -7.51 13.88
CA GLU A 14 -6.80 -7.40 15.32
C GLU A 14 -8.30 -7.34 15.67
N LYS A 15 -9.10 -6.74 14.81
CA LYS A 15 -10.57 -6.67 14.96
C LYS A 15 -11.29 -7.89 14.40
N GLY A 16 -10.56 -8.86 13.84
CA GLY A 16 -11.13 -10.10 13.33
C GLY A 16 -11.86 -9.98 11.99
N LEU A 17 -11.69 -8.86 11.27
CA LEU A 17 -12.27 -8.70 9.92
C LEU A 17 -11.49 -9.52 8.89
N LEU A 18 -10.16 -9.55 9.00
CA LEU A 18 -9.33 -10.37 8.14
C LEU A 18 -8.84 -11.61 8.89
N PRO A 19 -9.15 -12.82 8.41
CA PRO A 19 -8.64 -14.04 9.02
C PRO A 19 -7.11 -14.14 8.81
N LYS A 20 -6.41 -14.68 9.83
CA LYS A 20 -4.92 -14.74 9.81
C LYS A 20 -4.35 -15.60 8.69
N ASN A 21 -5.10 -16.57 8.20
CA ASN A 21 -4.71 -17.44 7.09
C ASN A 21 -5.04 -16.86 5.71
N LEU A 22 -5.52 -15.61 5.64
CA LEU A 22 -5.83 -14.96 4.37
C LEU A 22 -4.55 -14.64 3.60
N HIS A 23 -4.50 -15.03 2.33
CA HIS A 23 -3.44 -14.63 1.40
C HIS A 23 -3.79 -13.28 0.78
N LEU A 24 -3.10 -12.24 1.21
CA LEU A 24 -3.27 -10.90 0.68
C LEU A 24 -2.34 -10.64 -0.51
N ASN A 25 -2.79 -9.79 -1.41
CA ASN A 25 -1.96 -9.20 -2.45
C ASN A 25 -1.58 -7.77 -2.03
N CYS A 26 -0.36 -7.36 -2.37
CA CYS A 26 0.16 -6.04 -2.06
C CYS A 26 0.96 -5.52 -3.26
N TYR A 27 0.44 -4.51 -3.92
CA TYR A 27 1.13 -3.77 -4.98
C TYR A 27 1.64 -2.46 -4.39
N SER A 28 2.90 -2.13 -4.62
CA SER A 28 3.45 -0.93 -4.01
C SER A 28 4.35 -0.17 -4.98
N LEU A 29 3.90 1.03 -5.36
CA LEU A 29 4.68 1.96 -6.15
C LEU A 29 5.59 2.78 -5.24
N THR A 30 6.84 3.00 -5.67
CA THR A 30 7.80 3.82 -4.93
C THR A 30 8.65 4.66 -5.87
N GLY A 31 9.03 5.84 -5.40
CA GLY A 31 10.07 6.63 -6.02
C GLY A 31 11.45 5.97 -5.90
N TYR A 32 12.37 6.35 -6.78
CA TYR A 32 13.67 5.71 -6.90
C TYR A 32 14.61 5.98 -5.71
N SER A 33 14.36 7.00 -4.89
CA SER A 33 15.17 7.28 -3.70
C SER A 33 15.14 6.13 -2.68
N GLY A 34 14.06 5.33 -2.65
CA GLY A 34 13.94 4.15 -1.80
C GLY A 34 14.92 3.02 -2.13
N GLY A 35 15.51 3.01 -3.32
CA GLY A 35 16.54 2.06 -3.75
C GLY A 35 17.96 2.44 -3.33
N GLY A 36 18.13 3.58 -2.63
CA GLY A 36 19.41 4.05 -2.13
C GLY A 36 20.32 4.66 -3.20
N LYS A 37 21.55 4.98 -2.81
CA LYS A 37 22.48 5.77 -3.62
C LYS A 37 22.71 5.24 -5.04
N LYS A 38 22.76 3.91 -5.22
CA LYS A 38 22.99 3.32 -6.54
C LYS A 38 21.82 3.59 -7.48
N MET A 39 20.59 3.40 -7.01
CA MET A 39 19.40 3.63 -7.82
C MET A 39 19.20 5.12 -8.10
N ILE A 40 19.46 5.99 -7.12
CA ILE A 40 19.41 7.44 -7.30
C ILE A 40 20.38 7.85 -8.44
N ALA A 41 21.64 7.40 -8.39
CA ALA A 41 22.62 7.70 -9.41
C ALA A 41 22.21 7.19 -10.80
N GLU A 42 21.57 6.00 -10.88
CA GLU A 42 21.05 5.44 -12.14
C GLU A 42 19.95 6.32 -12.74
N TYR A 43 19.00 6.80 -11.92
CA TYR A 43 17.87 7.61 -12.39
C TYR A 43 18.25 9.08 -12.69
N GLU A 44 19.27 9.61 -12.04
CA GLU A 44 19.71 11.00 -12.20
C GLU A 44 20.84 11.17 -13.25
N ALA A 45 21.42 10.08 -13.71
CA ALA A 45 22.38 10.10 -14.82
C ALA A 45 21.72 10.49 -16.15
N PRO A 46 22.50 10.97 -17.15
CA PRO A 46 21.99 11.15 -18.50
C PRO A 46 21.31 9.87 -19.00
N ARG A 47 20.06 9.99 -19.48
CA ARG A 47 19.21 8.82 -19.76
C ARG A 47 19.45 8.26 -21.15
N GLU A 48 20.26 7.22 -21.22
CA GLU A 48 20.37 6.37 -22.40
C GLU A 48 19.38 5.19 -22.38
N ASN A 49 19.02 4.73 -21.16
CA ASN A 49 18.09 3.60 -20.98
C ASN A 49 16.65 4.07 -20.84
N VAL A 50 15.87 3.95 -21.92
CA VAL A 50 14.45 4.33 -21.96
C VAL A 50 13.57 3.54 -20.97
N ALA A 51 14.01 2.37 -20.51
CA ALA A 51 13.26 1.58 -19.53
C ALA A 51 13.14 2.29 -18.18
N LEU A 52 14.00 3.25 -17.87
CA LEU A 52 13.90 4.07 -16.65
C LEU A 52 12.71 5.03 -16.66
N ASN A 53 12.16 5.34 -17.84
CA ASN A 53 10.99 6.22 -17.97
C ASN A 53 9.65 5.52 -17.64
N ALA A 54 9.68 4.20 -17.45
CA ALA A 54 8.47 3.41 -17.15
C ALA A 54 8.51 2.85 -15.73
N PRO A 55 7.35 2.66 -15.07
CA PRO A 55 7.28 1.88 -13.83
C PRO A 55 7.81 0.47 -14.04
N ARG A 56 8.70 0.01 -13.15
CA ARG A 56 9.35 -1.30 -13.26
C ARG A 56 9.10 -2.14 -12.01
N PRO A 57 8.39 -3.28 -12.10
CA PRO A 57 8.37 -4.25 -11.01
C PRO A 57 9.79 -4.77 -10.74
N TYR A 58 10.13 -4.93 -9.47
CA TYR A 58 11.42 -5.48 -9.05
C TYR A 58 11.21 -6.56 -7.97
N GLY A 59 12.30 -7.17 -7.49
CA GLY A 59 12.17 -8.28 -6.54
C GLY A 59 11.47 -9.50 -7.15
N LEU A 60 11.67 -9.75 -8.46
CA LEU A 60 10.96 -10.76 -9.25
C LEU A 60 11.23 -12.21 -8.79
N ALA A 61 12.22 -12.42 -7.92
CA ALA A 61 12.42 -13.71 -7.25
C ALA A 61 11.42 -13.95 -6.11
N LEU A 62 10.47 -13.03 -5.87
CA LEU A 62 9.44 -13.10 -4.82
C LEU A 62 10.03 -13.25 -3.41
N HIS A 63 11.24 -12.74 -3.21
CA HIS A 63 11.96 -12.77 -1.95
C HIS A 63 12.42 -11.35 -1.60
N HIS A 64 11.55 -10.60 -0.90
CA HIS A 64 11.83 -9.22 -0.51
C HIS A 64 12.08 -9.14 1.01
N LYS A 65 13.03 -8.30 1.43
CA LYS A 65 13.42 -8.11 2.84
C LYS A 65 12.27 -7.69 3.77
N HIS A 66 11.21 -7.07 3.26
CA HIS A 66 10.05 -6.65 4.05
C HIS A 66 9.01 -7.76 4.28
N LEU A 67 9.05 -8.87 3.56
CA LEU A 67 8.06 -9.94 3.73
C LEU A 67 8.01 -10.53 5.15
N PRO A 68 9.16 -10.83 5.81
CA PRO A 68 9.15 -11.28 7.20
C PRO A 68 8.52 -10.26 8.17
N GLU A 69 8.81 -8.97 7.97
CA GLU A 69 8.27 -7.88 8.78
C GLU A 69 6.75 -7.74 8.59
N MET A 70 6.28 -7.72 7.32
CA MET A 70 4.86 -7.66 7.00
C MET A 70 4.10 -8.80 7.67
N LYS A 71 4.58 -10.04 7.56
CA LYS A 71 3.99 -11.21 8.19
C LYS A 71 3.98 -11.11 9.72
N ALA A 72 5.14 -10.83 10.32
CA ALA A 72 5.29 -10.88 11.78
C ALA A 72 4.44 -9.82 12.48
N ILE A 73 4.43 -8.58 11.98
CA ILE A 73 3.73 -7.47 12.64
C ILE A 73 2.22 -7.57 12.45
N THR A 74 1.75 -7.99 11.27
CA THR A 74 0.31 -8.16 11.03
C THR A 74 -0.28 -9.39 11.72
N GLY A 75 0.56 -10.33 12.14
CA GLY A 75 0.12 -11.60 12.72
C GLY A 75 -0.50 -12.57 11.71
N LEU A 76 -0.32 -12.31 10.41
CA LEU A 76 -0.75 -13.22 9.36
C LEU A 76 0.09 -14.52 9.36
N GLU A 77 -0.53 -15.63 9.00
CA GLU A 77 0.14 -16.95 8.91
C GLU A 77 1.06 -17.05 7.67
N CYS A 78 0.82 -16.23 6.65
CA CYS A 78 1.62 -16.15 5.44
C CYS A 78 1.95 -14.71 5.07
N ALA A 79 3.09 -14.52 4.41
CA ALA A 79 3.44 -13.24 3.84
C ALA A 79 2.54 -12.92 2.63
N PRO A 80 2.27 -11.64 2.32
CA PRO A 80 1.50 -11.29 1.14
C PRO A 80 2.23 -11.62 -0.16
N ASN A 81 1.48 -11.78 -1.25
CA ASN A 81 2.03 -11.69 -2.60
C ASN A 81 2.42 -10.23 -2.84
N PHE A 82 3.71 -9.93 -2.73
CA PHE A 82 4.21 -8.57 -2.76
C PHE A 82 4.84 -8.23 -4.10
N VAL A 83 4.32 -7.18 -4.74
CA VAL A 83 4.77 -6.68 -6.03
C VAL A 83 5.26 -5.23 -5.87
N PRO A 84 6.54 -5.01 -5.54
CA PRO A 84 7.12 -3.68 -5.49
C PRO A 84 7.41 -3.15 -6.90
N ILE A 85 7.09 -1.87 -7.14
CA ILE A 85 7.24 -1.20 -8.43
C ILE A 85 7.97 0.11 -8.20
N VAL A 86 9.16 0.29 -8.80
CA VAL A 86 9.84 1.57 -8.81
C VAL A 86 9.41 2.38 -10.04
N ALA A 87 9.21 3.67 -9.87
CA ALA A 87 8.82 4.57 -10.94
C ALA A 87 9.67 5.85 -10.94
N ASP A 88 9.61 6.59 -12.04
CA ASP A 88 10.44 7.75 -12.33
C ASP A 88 9.96 9.01 -11.60
N TYR A 89 10.04 8.99 -10.28
CA TYR A 89 9.96 10.15 -9.40
C TYR A 89 10.84 9.92 -8.17
N TYR A 90 11.34 11.00 -7.58
CA TYR A 90 12.34 10.91 -6.51
C TYR A 90 11.81 10.17 -5.27
N ALA A 91 10.75 10.66 -4.66
CA ALA A 91 10.23 10.17 -3.38
C ALA A 91 8.71 10.10 -3.37
N GLY A 92 8.19 9.21 -2.57
CA GLY A 92 6.76 8.93 -2.39
C GLY A 92 6.49 7.44 -2.50
N MET A 93 5.35 7.03 -1.99
CA MET A 93 4.93 5.63 -2.00
C MET A 93 3.42 5.52 -1.97
N GLU A 94 2.89 4.62 -2.77
CA GLU A 94 1.51 4.17 -2.74
C GLU A 94 1.49 2.65 -2.56
N THR A 95 0.65 2.16 -1.67
CA THR A 95 0.49 0.72 -1.42
C THR A 95 -0.97 0.36 -1.57
N MET A 96 -1.26 -0.55 -2.48
CA MET A 96 -2.60 -1.05 -2.80
C MET A 96 -2.76 -2.48 -2.28
N ILE A 97 -3.86 -2.74 -1.57
CA ILE A 97 -4.18 -4.05 -0.99
C ILE A 97 -5.61 -4.41 -1.40
N PRO A 98 -5.79 -5.03 -2.58
CA PRO A 98 -7.11 -5.42 -3.05
C PRO A 98 -7.76 -6.47 -2.14
N LEU A 99 -9.03 -6.26 -1.79
CA LEU A 99 -9.85 -7.15 -0.98
C LEU A 99 -11.08 -7.59 -1.77
N ASN A 100 -11.41 -8.88 -1.71
CA ASN A 100 -12.71 -9.41 -2.15
C ASN A 100 -13.64 -9.41 -0.94
N LEU A 101 -14.48 -8.38 -0.82
CA LEU A 101 -15.36 -8.19 0.32
C LEU A 101 -16.47 -9.24 0.38
N GLU A 102 -16.99 -9.66 -0.78
CA GLU A 102 -18.02 -10.71 -0.86
C GLU A 102 -17.49 -12.03 -0.29
N ALA A 103 -16.29 -12.45 -0.72
CA ALA A 103 -15.67 -13.66 -0.21
C ALA A 103 -15.35 -13.61 1.29
N LEU A 104 -15.11 -12.40 1.83
CA LEU A 104 -14.85 -12.19 3.24
C LEU A 104 -16.11 -12.00 4.09
N GLY A 105 -17.27 -11.85 3.46
CA GLY A 105 -18.53 -11.55 4.14
C GLY A 105 -18.51 -10.17 4.82
N LEU A 106 -17.78 -9.21 4.25
CA LEU A 106 -17.62 -7.85 4.77
C LEU A 106 -18.32 -6.83 3.90
N THR A 107 -18.68 -5.70 4.51
CA THR A 107 -19.07 -4.50 3.79
C THR A 107 -17.91 -3.50 3.74
N ALA A 108 -17.86 -2.67 2.70
CA ALA A 108 -16.87 -1.60 2.57
C ALA A 108 -16.92 -0.63 3.77
N GLN A 109 -18.13 -0.35 4.28
CA GLN A 109 -18.33 0.53 5.44
C GLN A 109 -17.72 -0.05 6.72
N GLN A 110 -17.86 -1.36 6.95
CA GLN A 110 -17.23 -2.02 8.11
C GLN A 110 -15.72 -1.87 8.12
N VAL A 111 -15.07 -2.01 6.95
CA VAL A 111 -13.62 -1.83 6.80
C VAL A 111 -13.24 -0.38 7.05
N ALA A 112 -13.90 0.56 6.41
CA ALA A 112 -13.62 2.00 6.55
C ALA A 112 -13.82 2.48 8.00
N ASP A 113 -14.91 2.12 8.65
CA ASP A 113 -15.23 2.48 10.04
C ASP A 113 -14.19 1.89 11.01
N THR A 114 -13.76 0.66 10.77
CA THR A 114 -12.74 0.00 11.62
C THR A 114 -11.42 0.75 11.54
N LEU A 115 -10.97 1.12 10.35
CA LEU A 115 -9.72 1.88 10.16
C LEU A 115 -9.84 3.28 10.75
N ALA A 116 -10.94 3.98 10.52
CA ALA A 116 -11.19 5.31 11.07
C ALA A 116 -11.22 5.30 12.60
N ALA A 117 -11.88 4.33 13.21
CA ALA A 117 -11.93 4.18 14.66
C ALA A 117 -10.57 3.82 15.27
N TYR A 118 -9.79 2.94 14.60
CA TYR A 118 -8.48 2.52 15.08
C TYR A 118 -7.48 3.68 15.09
N TYR A 119 -7.50 4.53 14.07
CA TYR A 119 -6.61 5.68 13.94
C TYR A 119 -7.20 7.00 14.43
N ALA A 120 -8.34 6.96 15.14
CA ALA A 120 -8.93 8.17 15.74
C ALA A 120 -7.92 8.86 16.67
N GLY A 121 -7.60 10.13 16.35
CA GLY A 121 -6.62 10.92 17.12
C GLY A 121 -5.15 10.63 16.80
N ALA A 122 -4.83 9.77 15.84
CA ALA A 122 -3.46 9.57 15.37
C ALA A 122 -2.94 10.85 14.70
N ARG A 123 -1.69 11.23 15.02
CA ARG A 123 -1.10 12.49 14.50
C ARG A 123 -0.56 12.36 13.08
N MET A 124 -0.08 11.16 12.71
CA MET A 124 0.65 10.92 11.47
C MET A 124 -0.12 10.08 10.45
N ILE A 125 -1.26 9.51 10.88
CA ILE A 125 -2.11 8.68 10.02
C ILE A 125 -3.48 9.32 9.93
N SER A 126 -3.97 9.50 8.70
CA SER A 126 -5.32 9.98 8.40
C SER A 126 -6.07 8.91 7.60
N VAL A 127 -7.31 8.65 7.96
CA VAL A 127 -8.20 7.77 7.20
C VAL A 127 -9.27 8.62 6.54
N HIS A 128 -9.39 8.51 5.23
CA HIS A 128 -10.42 9.22 4.47
C HIS A 128 -11.78 8.52 4.58
N PRO A 129 -12.89 9.26 4.49
CA PRO A 129 -14.20 8.65 4.36
C PRO A 129 -14.27 7.71 3.14
N LEU A 130 -15.17 6.73 3.20
CA LEU A 130 -15.33 5.75 2.13
C LEU A 130 -15.54 6.42 0.76
N CYS A 131 -14.74 6.03 -0.22
CA CYS A 131 -14.74 6.54 -1.60
C CYS A 131 -14.44 8.04 -1.75
N GLU A 132 -13.83 8.67 -0.75
CA GLU A 132 -13.46 10.08 -0.78
C GLU A 132 -11.94 10.30 -0.80
N GLY A 133 -11.52 11.55 -1.01
CA GLY A 133 -10.13 12.00 -0.90
C GLY A 133 -9.26 11.80 -2.14
N THR A 134 -9.81 11.25 -3.23
CA THR A 134 -9.10 11.12 -4.51
C THR A 134 -9.05 12.46 -5.26
N ASP A 135 -8.05 12.63 -6.11
CA ASP A 135 -7.94 13.77 -7.02
C ASP A 135 -8.47 13.37 -8.40
N GLY A 136 -9.74 13.72 -8.68
CA GLY A 136 -10.40 13.36 -9.93
C GLY A 136 -10.41 11.85 -10.23
N GLY A 137 -10.44 11.00 -9.20
CA GLY A 137 -10.38 9.55 -9.32
C GLY A 137 -8.95 8.97 -9.37
N PHE A 138 -7.94 9.79 -9.12
CA PHE A 138 -6.54 9.37 -9.06
C PHE A 138 -5.97 9.52 -7.66
N LEU A 139 -4.94 8.71 -7.37
CA LEU A 139 -4.05 8.85 -6.23
C LEU A 139 -2.62 9.01 -6.76
N ALA A 140 -1.93 10.05 -6.34
CA ALA A 140 -0.56 10.27 -6.75
C ALA A 140 0.40 9.74 -5.69
N ALA A 141 1.20 8.73 -6.04
CA ALA A 141 2.14 8.09 -5.13
C ALA A 141 3.17 9.05 -4.49
N ASN A 142 3.39 10.22 -5.08
CA ASN A 142 4.29 11.25 -4.56
C ASN A 142 3.59 12.38 -3.78
N LYS A 143 2.27 12.30 -3.58
CA LYS A 143 1.48 13.36 -2.90
C LYS A 143 2.03 13.75 -1.53
N LEU A 144 2.48 12.77 -0.76
CA LEU A 144 2.99 12.98 0.60
C LEU A 144 4.54 13.01 0.67
N ALA A 145 5.22 13.10 -0.48
CA ALA A 145 6.69 13.19 -0.49
C ALA A 145 7.19 14.35 0.35
N GLY A 146 8.23 14.12 1.16
CA GLY A 146 8.79 15.13 2.07
C GLY A 146 8.01 15.30 3.37
N SER A 147 6.99 14.48 3.64
CA SER A 147 6.29 14.44 4.91
C SER A 147 6.41 13.07 5.59
N ASP A 148 6.14 13.03 6.92
CA ASP A 148 6.08 11.78 7.70
C ASP A 148 4.64 11.26 7.81
N ARG A 149 3.72 11.77 6.98
CA ARG A 149 2.30 11.41 7.02
C ARG A 149 2.00 10.19 6.18
N LEU A 150 0.97 9.45 6.60
CA LEU A 150 0.34 8.36 5.87
C LEU A 150 -1.15 8.63 5.74
N GLU A 151 -1.70 8.50 4.55
CA GLU A 151 -3.13 8.57 4.29
C GLU A 151 -3.64 7.19 3.88
N ILE A 152 -4.80 6.79 4.42
CA ILE A 152 -5.48 5.54 4.10
C ILE A 152 -6.78 5.88 3.37
N PHE A 153 -6.98 5.25 2.23
CA PHE A 153 -8.17 5.37 1.39
C PHE A 153 -8.87 4.01 1.34
N CYS A 154 -10.18 4.03 1.40
CA CYS A 154 -11.04 2.88 1.20
C CYS A 154 -11.88 3.13 -0.04
N LEU A 155 -11.56 2.47 -1.15
CA LEU A 155 -12.22 2.66 -2.43
C LEU A 155 -12.90 1.35 -2.84
N THR A 156 -14.17 1.40 -3.22
CA THR A 156 -14.97 0.23 -3.58
C THR A 156 -15.63 0.38 -4.94
N ASN A 157 -15.92 -0.75 -5.61
CA ASN A 157 -16.77 -0.77 -6.78
C ASN A 157 -18.23 -0.43 -6.39
N PRO A 158 -19.10 -0.06 -7.37
CA PRO A 158 -20.49 0.31 -7.10
C PRO A 158 -21.31 -0.77 -6.38
N GLU A 159 -20.99 -2.04 -6.62
CA GLU A 159 -21.64 -3.20 -6.03
C GLU A 159 -21.17 -3.46 -4.58
N GLY A 160 -20.11 -2.81 -4.12
CA GLY A 160 -19.54 -3.02 -2.78
C GLY A 160 -18.92 -4.39 -2.55
N THR A 161 -18.58 -5.11 -3.63
CA THR A 161 -18.04 -6.49 -3.55
C THR A 161 -16.51 -6.53 -3.53
N GLN A 162 -15.86 -5.47 -3.98
CA GLN A 162 -14.40 -5.34 -4.04
C GLN A 162 -13.95 -4.00 -3.47
N MET A 163 -12.77 -3.99 -2.85
CA MET A 163 -12.15 -2.80 -2.26
C MET A 163 -10.64 -2.79 -2.50
N GLN A 164 -10.08 -1.61 -2.55
CA GLN A 164 -8.64 -1.37 -2.45
C GLN A 164 -8.34 -0.19 -1.54
#